data_852376470d36ee0899f9bb0dbbd2f43b
#
_entry.id   852376470d36ee0899f9bb0dbbd2f43b
#
_cell.length_a   1.000
_cell.length_b   1.000
_cell.length_c   1.000
_cell.angle_alpha   90.00
_cell.angle_beta   90.00
_cell.angle_gamma   90.00
#
_symmetry.space_group_name_H-M   'P 1'
#
loop_
_entity.id
_entity.type
_entity.pdbx_description
1 polymer ?
#
loop_
_entity_poly.entity_id
_entity_poly.type
_entity_poly.pdbx_seq_one_letter_code
_entity_poly.pdbx_strand_id
1 'polypeptide(L)'
;MTIFALSTGPGISGIAVIRVSGKNTAEVVKKITGSKLPYPRVATLTKFNKNGTKELIDEGVIIWFPAPNSYTGEDLAEFHVHGSRAVINAMHSSISKVKNCRLAEPGEFTKRAFQNGRINLLKAESIADLISSETEIQRKQALKIMS
;
A
#
# COMPACT_ATOMS: atom_id res chain seq x y z
N MET A 1 -11.33 8.78 -1.65
CA MET A 1 -9.88 9.01 -1.88
C MET A 1 -9.14 7.68 -1.90
N THR A 2 -8.16 7.58 -2.77
CA THR A 2 -7.22 6.46 -2.74
C THR A 2 -6.24 6.69 -1.60
N ILE A 3 -5.95 5.65 -0.83
CA ILE A 3 -5.09 5.73 0.33
C ILE A 3 -3.88 4.82 0.17
N PHE A 4 -2.78 5.19 0.80
CA PHE A 4 -1.58 4.36 0.80
C PHE A 4 -0.88 4.43 2.15
N ALA A 5 -0.23 3.36 2.52
CA ALA A 5 0.59 3.30 3.74
C ALA A 5 1.47 2.05 3.72
N LEU A 6 2.47 2.05 4.57
CA LEU A 6 3.25 0.86 4.87
C LEU A 6 2.34 -0.16 5.56
N SER A 7 2.35 -1.40 5.08
CA SER A 7 1.52 -2.48 5.64
C SER A 7 2.34 -3.54 6.38
N THR A 8 3.67 -3.46 6.32
CA THR A 8 4.56 -4.35 7.06
C THR A 8 4.99 -3.71 8.37
N GLY A 9 5.18 -4.54 9.39
CA GLY A 9 5.76 -4.06 10.64
C GLY A 9 7.20 -3.58 10.43
N PRO A 10 7.73 -2.79 11.37
CA PRO A 10 9.14 -2.40 11.38
C PRO A 10 9.94 -3.65 11.68
N GLY A 11 10.11 -4.48 10.70
CA GLY A 11 10.75 -5.76 10.87
C GLY A 11 12.20 -5.70 10.53
N ILE A 12 12.84 -6.75 10.91
CA ILE A 12 14.20 -7.11 10.57
C ILE A 12 14.27 -7.57 9.11
N SER A 13 13.16 -7.73 8.44
CA SER A 13 13.17 -8.15 7.04
C SER A 13 13.60 -6.98 6.18
N GLY A 14 14.43 -7.23 5.19
CA GLY A 14 14.86 -6.21 4.24
C GLY A 14 13.76 -5.76 3.29
N ILE A 15 12.52 -6.19 3.48
CA ILE A 15 11.39 -5.92 2.58
C ILE A 15 10.33 -5.09 3.30
N ALA A 16 9.89 -4.04 2.62
CA ALA A 16 8.72 -3.26 3.04
C ALA A 16 7.60 -3.45 2.03
N VAL A 17 6.37 -3.53 2.50
CA VAL A 17 5.19 -3.60 1.64
C VAL A 17 4.40 -2.32 1.79
N ILE A 18 4.22 -1.61 0.69
CA ILE A 18 3.38 -0.42 0.63
C ILE A 18 2.08 -0.81 -0.05
N ARG A 19 0.98 -0.60 0.66
CA ARG A 19 -0.36 -0.93 0.17
C ARG A 19 -1.05 0.33 -0.32
N VAL A 20 -1.70 0.23 -1.47
CA VAL A 20 -2.51 1.30 -2.06
C VAL A 20 -3.90 0.77 -2.31
N SER A 21 -4.94 1.51 -1.92
CA SER A 21 -6.32 1.06 -2.08
C SER A 21 -7.25 2.22 -2.44
N GLY A 22 -8.09 2.00 -3.45
CA GLY A 22 -9.06 3.00 -3.87
C GLY A 22 -9.19 3.09 -5.39
N LYS A 23 -9.99 4.05 -5.83
CA LYS A 23 -10.34 4.19 -7.26
C LYS A 23 -9.14 4.52 -8.16
N ASN A 24 -8.12 5.17 -7.62
CA ASN A 24 -6.97 5.60 -8.40
C ASN A 24 -5.79 4.63 -8.31
N THR A 25 -5.97 3.46 -7.70
CA THR A 25 -4.90 2.48 -7.52
C THR A 25 -4.30 2.03 -8.86
N ALA A 26 -5.13 1.77 -9.87
CA ALA A 26 -4.65 1.39 -11.20
C ALA A 26 -3.73 2.47 -11.79
N GLU A 27 -4.11 3.74 -11.64
CA GLU A 27 -3.30 4.86 -12.11
C GLU A 27 -1.96 4.93 -11.36
N VAL A 28 -1.99 4.71 -10.05
CA VAL A 28 -0.76 4.65 -9.24
C VAL A 28 0.19 3.58 -9.78
N VAL A 29 -0.33 2.38 -10.02
CA VAL A 29 0.49 1.28 -10.53
C VAL A 29 1.13 1.66 -11.87
N LYS A 30 0.35 2.19 -12.80
CA LYS A 30 0.84 2.57 -14.12
C LYS A 30 1.88 3.69 -14.04
N LYS A 31 1.66 4.68 -13.20
CA LYS A 31 2.58 5.82 -13.03
C LYS A 31 3.91 5.40 -12.41
N ILE A 32 3.87 4.55 -11.40
CA ILE A 32 5.07 4.12 -10.67
C ILE A 32 5.86 3.08 -11.47
N THR A 33 5.19 2.18 -12.17
CA THR A 33 5.88 1.14 -12.96
C THR A 33 6.20 1.59 -14.38
N GLY A 34 5.50 2.59 -14.90
CA GLY A 34 5.63 3.02 -16.29
C GLY A 34 5.12 1.98 -17.29
N SER A 35 4.30 1.04 -16.86
CA SER A 35 3.82 -0.05 -17.70
C SER A 35 2.35 -0.37 -17.45
N LYS A 36 1.83 -1.38 -18.16
CA LYS A 36 0.47 -1.86 -18.02
C LYS A 36 0.27 -2.50 -16.65
N LEU A 37 -0.99 -2.62 -16.23
CA LEU A 37 -1.33 -3.38 -15.04
C LEU A 37 -0.87 -4.84 -15.20
N PRO A 38 -0.26 -5.42 -14.15
CA PRO A 38 0.12 -6.83 -14.18
C PRO A 38 -1.11 -7.74 -14.07
N TYR A 39 -0.92 -9.03 -14.31
CA TYR A 39 -1.98 -10.02 -14.07
C TYR A 39 -2.43 -9.95 -12.61
N PRO A 40 -3.76 -10.01 -12.37
CA PRO A 40 -4.28 -10.00 -11.00
C PRO A 40 -3.70 -11.12 -10.14
N ARG A 41 -3.28 -10.76 -8.95
CA ARG A 41 -2.80 -11.67 -7.89
C ARG A 41 -1.56 -12.46 -8.25
N VAL A 42 -0.79 -11.99 -9.22
CA VAL A 42 0.50 -12.59 -9.60
C VAL A 42 1.61 -11.65 -9.19
N ALA A 43 2.54 -12.16 -8.38
CA ALA A 43 3.73 -11.40 -8.00
C ALA A 43 4.61 -11.17 -9.24
N THR A 44 4.78 -9.91 -9.60
CA THR A 44 5.48 -9.54 -10.83
C THR A 44 6.68 -8.68 -10.49
N LEU A 45 7.87 -9.11 -10.90
CA LEU A 45 9.09 -8.31 -10.74
C LEU A 45 9.04 -7.12 -11.68
N THR A 46 9.28 -5.93 -11.15
CA THR A 46 9.25 -4.72 -11.97
C THR A 46 10.09 -3.61 -11.35
N LYS A 47 10.37 -2.60 -12.15
CA LYS A 47 11.06 -1.39 -11.69
C LYS A 47 10.04 -0.35 -11.26
N PHE A 48 10.31 0.30 -10.14
CA PHE A 48 9.50 1.39 -9.64
C PHE A 48 10.26 2.70 -9.84
N ASN A 49 9.59 3.66 -10.46
CA ASN A 49 10.19 4.95 -10.82
C ASN A 49 9.44 6.08 -10.12
N LYS A 50 10.12 7.20 -9.95
CA LYS A 50 9.46 8.41 -9.49
C LYS A 50 8.36 8.80 -10.48
N ASN A 51 7.23 9.25 -9.95
CA ASN A 51 6.02 9.50 -10.72
C ASN A 51 6.28 10.30 -12.01
N GLY A 52 5.92 9.69 -13.13
CA GLY A 52 6.02 10.33 -14.44
C GLY A 52 7.45 10.49 -14.99
N THR A 53 8.43 9.84 -14.37
CA THR A 53 9.83 9.92 -14.77
C THR A 53 10.41 8.54 -15.03
N LYS A 54 11.64 8.49 -15.52
CA LYS A 54 12.40 7.24 -15.65
C LYS A 54 13.44 7.09 -14.53
N GLU A 55 13.36 7.95 -13.51
CA GLU A 55 14.29 7.88 -12.39
C GLU A 55 13.89 6.72 -11.47
N LEU A 56 14.75 5.73 -11.37
CA LEU A 56 14.52 4.52 -10.60
C LEU A 56 14.47 4.81 -9.09
N ILE A 57 13.44 4.32 -8.43
CA ILE A 57 13.39 4.27 -6.96
C ILE A 57 13.95 2.95 -6.49
N ASP A 58 13.44 1.84 -7.04
CA ASP A 58 13.79 0.50 -6.60
C ASP A 58 13.31 -0.52 -7.64
N GLU A 59 13.84 -1.73 -7.55
CA GLU A 59 13.30 -2.88 -8.28
C GLU A 59 12.71 -3.83 -7.25
N GLY A 60 11.44 -4.22 -7.46
CA GLY A 60 10.75 -5.06 -6.49
C GLY A 60 9.59 -5.78 -7.13
N VAL A 61 8.61 -6.14 -6.31
CA VAL A 61 7.46 -6.93 -6.75
C VAL A 61 6.19 -6.10 -6.62
N ILE A 62 5.37 -6.13 -7.67
CA ILE A 62 4.03 -5.55 -7.65
C ILE A 62 3.00 -6.68 -7.66
N ILE A 63 1.96 -6.56 -6.85
CA ILE A 63 0.81 -7.44 -6.88
C ILE A 63 -0.44 -6.58 -7.01
N TRP A 64 -1.25 -6.90 -8.02
CA TRP A 64 -2.47 -6.17 -8.34
C TRP A 64 -3.71 -6.98 -7.95
N PHE A 65 -4.61 -6.36 -7.20
CA PHE A 65 -5.85 -6.99 -6.75
C PHE A 65 -7.03 -6.13 -7.20
N PRO A 66 -7.65 -6.43 -8.35
CA PRO A 66 -8.81 -5.66 -8.82
C PRO A 66 -10.02 -5.89 -7.91
N ALA A 67 -10.82 -4.83 -7.72
CA ALA A 67 -12.06 -4.92 -6.96
C ALA A 67 -13.01 -5.94 -7.59
N PRO A 68 -13.85 -6.64 -6.82
CA PRO A 68 -13.95 -6.56 -5.36
C PRO A 68 -13.06 -7.56 -4.62
N ASN A 69 -12.24 -8.33 -5.32
CA ASN A 69 -11.48 -9.45 -4.76
C ASN A 69 -10.15 -8.97 -4.17
N SER A 70 -10.24 -8.16 -3.12
CA SER A 70 -9.11 -7.60 -2.41
C SER A 70 -9.43 -7.50 -0.92
N TYR A 71 -8.41 -7.20 -0.13
CA TYR A 71 -8.59 -7.04 1.32
C TYR A 71 -9.65 -5.98 1.66
N THR A 72 -9.62 -4.84 0.99
CA THR A 72 -10.56 -3.73 1.24
C THR A 72 -11.84 -3.81 0.44
N GLY A 73 -11.91 -4.68 -0.57
CA GLY A 73 -13.01 -4.70 -1.53
C GLY A 73 -12.87 -3.66 -2.63
N GLU A 74 -11.82 -2.84 -2.58
CA GLU A 74 -11.51 -1.84 -3.60
C GLU A 74 -10.39 -2.35 -4.50
N ASP A 75 -10.09 -1.63 -5.58
CA ASP A 75 -8.84 -1.85 -6.31
C ASP A 75 -7.70 -1.65 -5.32
N LEU A 76 -6.80 -2.62 -5.26
CA LEU A 76 -5.72 -2.63 -4.30
C LEU A 76 -4.43 -3.11 -4.94
N ALA A 77 -3.32 -2.52 -4.56
CA ALA A 77 -2.00 -2.94 -5.01
C ALA A 77 -1.04 -3.01 -3.83
N GLU A 78 -0.08 -3.93 -3.94
CA GLU A 78 1.03 -4.03 -3.00
C GLU A 78 2.34 -3.84 -3.74
N PHE A 79 3.13 -2.87 -3.27
CA PHE A 79 4.48 -2.63 -3.76
C PHE A 79 5.46 -3.20 -2.73
N HIS A 80 6.17 -4.24 -3.11
CA HIS A 80 7.18 -4.88 -2.26
C HIS A 80 8.54 -4.32 -2.65
N VAL A 81 9.14 -3.56 -1.75
CA VAL A 81 10.38 -2.81 -2.00
C VAL A 81 11.41 -3.11 -0.92
N HIS A 82 12.65 -2.67 -1.14
CA HIS A 82 13.64 -2.71 -0.07
C HIS A 82 13.21 -1.82 1.09
N GLY A 83 13.41 -2.30 2.30
CA GLY A 83 12.92 -1.67 3.53
C GLY A 83 13.76 -0.48 4.02
N SER A 84 14.47 0.21 3.14
CA SER A 84 15.23 1.38 3.54
C SER A 84 14.34 2.62 3.65
N ARG A 85 14.70 3.53 4.54
CA ARG A 85 13.98 4.80 4.71
C ARG A 85 13.92 5.58 3.40
N ALA A 86 15.04 5.63 2.67
CA ALA A 86 15.12 6.38 1.41
C ALA A 86 14.12 5.84 0.38
N VAL A 87 14.04 4.52 0.22
CA VAL A 87 13.12 3.88 -0.73
C VAL A 87 11.67 4.12 -0.31
N ILE A 88 11.35 3.90 0.95
CA ILE A 88 9.98 4.10 1.46
C ILE A 88 9.54 5.55 1.29
N ASN A 89 10.41 6.51 1.62
CA ASN A 89 10.10 7.93 1.45
C ASN A 89 9.90 8.31 -0.01
N ALA A 90 10.75 7.79 -0.90
CA ALA A 90 10.62 8.05 -2.33
C ALA A 90 9.33 7.48 -2.90
N MET A 91 8.96 6.27 -2.49
CA MET A 91 7.68 5.66 -2.88
C MET A 91 6.49 6.49 -2.38
N HIS A 92 6.47 6.84 -1.11
CA HIS A 92 5.38 7.66 -0.54
C HIS A 92 5.26 9.01 -1.24
N SER A 93 6.39 9.68 -1.47
CA SER A 93 6.40 10.95 -2.18
C SER A 93 5.83 10.83 -3.59
N SER A 94 6.24 9.80 -4.32
CA SER A 94 5.78 9.59 -5.70
C SER A 94 4.30 9.22 -5.76
N ILE A 95 3.83 8.37 -4.85
CA ILE A 95 2.42 7.99 -4.81
C ILE A 95 1.55 9.18 -4.44
N SER A 96 2.00 10.01 -3.50
CA SER A 96 1.22 11.19 -3.06
C SER A 96 1.00 12.21 -4.17
N LYS A 97 1.81 12.18 -5.23
CA LYS A 97 1.66 13.07 -6.38
C LYS A 97 0.60 12.60 -7.37
N VAL A 98 0.12 11.39 -7.24
CA VAL A 98 -0.98 10.90 -8.07
C VAL A 98 -2.28 11.53 -7.57
N LYS A 99 -3.14 11.92 -8.50
CA LYS A 99 -4.40 12.60 -8.19
C LYS A 99 -5.25 11.81 -7.20
N ASN A 100 -5.79 12.50 -6.21
CA ASN A 100 -6.70 11.94 -5.20
C ASN A 100 -6.09 10.79 -4.39
N CYS A 101 -4.80 10.88 -4.11
CA CYS A 101 -4.10 9.92 -3.26
C CYS A 101 -3.59 10.62 -2.00
N ARG A 102 -3.75 9.98 -0.86
CA ARG A 102 -3.25 10.49 0.42
C ARG A 102 -2.80 9.34 1.32
N LEU A 103 -2.01 9.66 2.32
CA LEU A 103 -1.68 8.69 3.36
C LEU A 103 -2.95 8.21 4.05
N ALA A 104 -3.00 6.91 4.35
CA ALA A 104 -4.10 6.34 5.09
C ALA A 104 -4.13 6.86 6.52
N GLU A 105 -5.32 7.03 7.05
CA GLU A 105 -5.52 7.27 8.47
C GLU A 105 -5.30 5.97 9.24
N PRO A 106 -5.00 6.05 10.55
CA PRO A 106 -4.80 4.84 11.35
C PRO A 106 -5.98 3.86 11.25
N GLY A 107 -5.69 2.63 10.86
CA GLY A 107 -6.68 1.57 10.73
C GLY A 107 -7.61 1.69 9.52
N GLU A 108 -7.36 2.56 8.59
CA GLU A 108 -8.30 2.86 7.50
C GLU A 108 -8.48 1.69 6.53
N PHE A 109 -7.45 0.92 6.23
CA PHE A 109 -7.60 -0.25 5.35
C PHE A 109 -8.57 -1.26 5.96
N THR A 110 -8.43 -1.56 7.24
CA THR A 110 -9.31 -2.48 7.95
C THR A 110 -10.73 -1.92 8.05
N LYS A 111 -10.88 -0.61 8.29
CA LYS A 111 -12.18 0.04 8.31
C LYS A 111 -12.89 -0.10 6.96
N ARG A 112 -12.18 0.12 5.85
CA ARG A 112 -12.75 -0.04 4.50
C ARG A 112 -13.11 -1.48 4.21
N ALA A 113 -12.27 -2.43 4.60
CA ALA A 113 -12.57 -3.85 4.46
C ALA A 113 -13.86 -4.22 5.18
N PHE A 114 -14.06 -3.70 6.38
CA PHE A 114 -15.29 -3.89 7.13
C PHE A 114 -16.50 -3.25 6.43
N GLN A 115 -16.38 -1.98 6.02
CA GLN A 115 -17.45 -1.25 5.34
C GLN A 115 -17.89 -1.92 4.05
N ASN A 116 -16.97 -2.57 3.37
CA ASN A 116 -17.24 -3.26 2.10
C ASN A 116 -17.59 -4.75 2.29
N GLY A 117 -17.83 -5.17 3.51
CA GLY A 117 -18.27 -6.53 3.81
C GLY A 117 -17.20 -7.60 3.61
N ARG A 118 -15.91 -7.21 3.58
CA ARG A 118 -14.82 -8.17 3.39
C ARG A 118 -14.38 -8.86 4.67
N ILE A 119 -14.70 -8.28 5.82
CA ILE A 119 -14.40 -8.84 7.14
C ILE A 119 -15.72 -9.28 7.78
N ASN A 120 -15.76 -10.52 8.21
CA ASN A 120 -16.92 -11.05 8.92
C ASN A 120 -16.85 -10.67 10.40
N LEU A 121 -17.90 -10.05 10.90
CA LEU A 121 -18.04 -9.56 12.28
C LEU A 121 -18.44 -10.63 13.27
N LEU A 122 -17.92 -11.84 13.16
CA LEU A 122 -18.23 -12.84 14.18
C LEU A 122 -17.69 -12.47 15.55
N LYS A 123 -16.65 -11.65 15.60
CA LYS A 123 -16.05 -11.17 16.85
C LYS A 123 -15.58 -9.74 16.70
N ALA A 124 -16.27 -8.80 17.32
CA ALA A 124 -15.88 -7.40 17.34
C ALA A 124 -14.45 -7.19 17.85
N GLU A 125 -14.03 -8.03 18.79
CA GLU A 125 -12.66 -8.02 19.34
C GLU A 125 -11.61 -8.23 18.27
N SER A 126 -11.83 -9.16 17.34
CA SER A 126 -10.87 -9.47 16.27
C SER A 126 -10.67 -8.28 15.34
N ILE A 127 -11.72 -7.53 15.08
CA ILE A 127 -11.64 -6.33 14.23
C ILE A 127 -10.88 -5.22 14.96
N ALA A 128 -11.16 -5.03 16.24
CA ALA A 128 -10.43 -4.08 17.07
C ALA A 128 -8.94 -4.41 17.09
N ASP A 129 -8.59 -5.68 17.21
CA ASP A 129 -7.20 -6.14 17.19
C ASP A 129 -6.54 -5.88 15.84
N LEU A 130 -7.25 -6.11 14.72
CA LEU A 130 -6.72 -5.82 13.39
C LEU A 130 -6.47 -4.33 13.19
N ILE A 131 -7.40 -3.50 13.62
CA ILE A 131 -7.25 -2.05 13.55
C ILE A 131 -6.08 -1.58 14.43
N SER A 132 -5.97 -2.14 15.62
CA SER A 132 -4.90 -1.81 16.55
C SER A 132 -3.53 -2.18 15.98
N SER A 133 -3.39 -3.37 15.38
CA SER A 133 -2.15 -3.80 14.73
C SER A 133 -1.77 -2.89 13.58
N GLU A 134 -2.74 -2.54 12.72
CA GLU A 134 -2.52 -1.63 11.59
C GLU A 134 -2.08 -0.26 12.07
N THR A 135 -2.74 0.26 13.10
CA THR A 135 -2.43 1.55 13.71
C THR A 135 -1.01 1.56 14.28
N GLU A 136 -0.60 0.49 14.93
CA GLU A 136 0.73 0.37 15.53
C GLU A 136 1.82 0.39 14.44
N ILE A 137 1.61 -0.33 13.34
CA ILE A 137 2.53 -0.34 12.20
C ILE A 137 2.67 1.06 11.62
N GLN A 138 1.55 1.72 11.37
CA GLN A 138 1.52 3.06 10.79
C GLN A 138 2.19 4.09 11.70
N ARG A 139 1.95 4.00 13.01
CA ARG A 139 2.55 4.88 14.00
C ARG A 139 4.07 4.73 14.03
N LYS A 140 4.56 3.51 14.06
CA LYS A 140 6.01 3.23 14.06
C LYS A 140 6.66 3.72 12.77
N GLN A 141 6.00 3.56 11.64
CA GLN A 141 6.51 4.05 10.37
C GLN A 141 6.63 5.58 10.35
N ALA A 142 5.62 6.28 10.86
CA ALA A 142 5.65 7.73 10.94
C ALA A 142 6.83 8.22 11.78
N LEU A 143 7.06 7.62 12.95
CA LEU A 143 8.19 7.95 13.81
C LEU A 143 9.53 7.69 13.11
N LYS A 144 9.64 6.58 12.40
CA LYS A 144 10.87 6.21 11.69
C LYS A 144 11.19 7.18 10.56
N ILE A 145 10.17 7.65 9.83
CA ILE A 145 10.35 8.60 8.75
C ILE A 145 10.74 9.98 9.29
N MET A 146 10.18 10.38 10.41
CA MET A 146 10.44 11.68 11.02
C MET A 146 11.80 11.75 11.71
N SER A 147 12.35 10.65 12.10
CA SER A 147 13.68 10.62 12.71
C SER A 147 14.77 10.56 11.65
#